data_2e42497f08bbfc5c295634f9c5eeb6d7
#
_entry.id   2e42497f08bbfc5c295634f9c5eeb6d7
#
_cell.length_a   1.000
_cell.length_b   1.000
_cell.length_c   1.000
_cell.angle_alpha   90.00
_cell.angle_beta   90.00
_cell.angle_gamma   90.00
#
_symmetry.space_group_name_H-M   'P 1'
#
loop_
_entity.id
_entity.type
_entity.pdbx_description
1 polymer ?
#
loop_
_entity_poly.entity_id
_entity_poly.type
_entity_poly.pdbx_seq_one_letter_code
_entity_poly.pdbx_strand_id
1 'polypeptide(L)'
;AGMFKTEIRPLLEKFCLDCHSTEEQEGELDLERFDSLDAIRGDGKVWQLVEEQLELGEMPPKKKPQLSVEAKTKLLAWVDSTLRKIGEANAGDPGPVVVRRLSNAEYTYSLRDLTGVESLDPAHQFPVDGAAGEGFTNAGAALVMSPSLFTKYLDAAKEVAKHAVFLPDGIAFSGKTTRRDLTDEKLAAIRAFYARFSNAG
;
A
#
# COMPACT_ATOMS: atom_id res chain seq x y z
N ALA A 1 -1.82 22.13 25.17
CA ALA A 1 -3.03 21.69 25.92
C ALA A 1 -3.97 22.86 26.24
N GLY A 2 -3.44 24.05 26.59
CA GLY A 2 -4.27 25.21 26.95
C GLY A 2 -5.19 25.67 25.83
N MET A 3 -4.65 26.02 24.67
CA MET A 3 -5.39 26.59 23.53
C MET A 3 -6.55 25.71 23.04
N PHE A 4 -6.37 24.39 23.04
CA PHE A 4 -7.44 23.46 22.66
C PHE A 4 -8.67 23.65 23.54
N LYS A 5 -8.50 23.57 24.85
CA LYS A 5 -9.62 23.66 25.80
C LYS A 5 -10.25 25.07 25.88
N THR A 6 -9.44 26.12 25.75
CA THR A 6 -9.92 27.49 25.95
C THR A 6 -10.46 28.17 24.70
N GLU A 7 -10.00 27.74 23.51
CA GLU A 7 -10.33 28.43 22.26
C GLU A 7 -10.93 27.51 21.18
N ILE A 8 -10.41 26.30 21.03
CA ILE A 8 -10.84 25.41 19.96
C ILE A 8 -12.08 24.62 20.36
N ARG A 9 -12.08 23.98 21.55
CA ARG A 9 -13.21 23.20 22.03
C ARG A 9 -14.52 23.98 22.03
N PRO A 10 -14.59 25.26 22.46
CA PRO A 10 -15.80 26.07 22.38
C PRO A 10 -16.28 26.31 20.93
N LEU A 11 -15.36 26.38 19.95
CA LEU A 11 -15.75 26.48 18.54
C LEU A 11 -16.39 25.18 18.05
N LEU A 12 -15.81 24.02 18.41
CA LEU A 12 -16.40 22.72 18.06
C LEU A 12 -17.80 22.55 18.68
N GLU A 13 -17.95 22.88 19.97
CA GLU A 13 -19.23 22.82 20.68
C GLU A 13 -20.29 23.67 20.03
N LYS A 14 -19.92 24.86 19.57
CA LYS A 14 -20.88 25.81 18.98
C LYS A 14 -21.26 25.49 17.53
N PHE A 15 -20.35 24.92 16.73
CA PHE A 15 -20.53 24.85 15.28
C PHE A 15 -20.50 23.43 14.71
N CYS A 16 -20.03 22.43 15.48
CA CYS A 16 -19.78 21.08 14.97
C CYS A 16 -20.55 19.98 15.75
N LEU A 17 -20.56 20.08 17.10
CA LEU A 17 -21.08 18.99 17.94
C LEU A 17 -22.60 18.82 17.89
N ASP A 18 -23.36 19.79 17.35
CA ASP A 18 -24.80 19.62 17.11
C ASP A 18 -25.10 18.48 16.11
N CYS A 19 -24.12 18.12 15.26
CA CYS A 19 -24.24 17.05 14.27
C CYS A 19 -23.19 15.94 14.49
N HIS A 20 -22.03 16.28 15.03
CA HIS A 20 -20.91 15.37 15.17
C HIS A 20 -20.58 15.07 16.65
N SER A 21 -21.62 14.92 17.47
CA SER A 21 -21.51 14.42 18.86
C SER A 21 -21.44 12.91 18.88
N THR A 22 -21.15 12.35 20.05
CA THR A 22 -21.16 10.89 20.27
C THR A 22 -22.56 10.25 20.05
N GLU A 23 -23.63 11.04 20.21
CA GLU A 23 -25.01 10.56 20.03
C GLU A 23 -25.46 10.65 18.57
N GLU A 24 -25.16 11.74 17.85
CA GLU A 24 -25.70 12.02 16.52
C GLU A 24 -24.81 11.43 15.41
N GLN A 25 -23.51 11.58 15.46
CA GLN A 25 -22.49 11.05 14.54
C GLN A 25 -22.85 11.19 13.04
N GLU A 26 -23.42 12.33 12.64
CA GLU A 26 -23.73 12.57 11.24
C GLU A 26 -22.47 12.40 10.37
N GLY A 27 -22.58 11.63 9.27
CA GLY A 27 -21.46 11.28 8.42
C GLY A 27 -20.46 10.33 9.08
N GLU A 28 -20.88 9.54 10.07
CA GLU A 28 -20.05 8.59 10.83
C GLU A 28 -18.88 9.28 11.56
N LEU A 29 -19.04 10.57 11.90
CA LEU A 29 -18.02 11.40 12.52
C LEU A 29 -18.43 11.78 13.95
N ASP A 30 -17.62 11.35 14.92
CA ASP A 30 -17.70 11.75 16.31
C ASP A 30 -16.52 12.67 16.65
N LEU A 31 -16.79 13.98 16.77
CA LEU A 31 -15.81 14.97 17.20
C LEU A 31 -15.81 15.20 18.71
N GLU A 32 -16.83 14.77 19.41
CA GLU A 32 -16.94 14.96 20.86
C GLU A 32 -15.93 14.13 21.63
N ARG A 33 -15.57 12.94 21.11
CA ARG A 33 -14.54 12.04 21.66
C ARG A 33 -13.14 12.67 21.79
N PHE A 34 -12.88 13.75 21.06
CA PHE A 34 -11.59 14.45 21.10
C PHE A 34 -11.60 15.49 22.25
N ASP A 35 -11.37 15.03 23.45
CA ASP A 35 -11.30 15.85 24.67
C ASP A 35 -9.89 16.33 25.02
N SER A 36 -8.88 15.74 24.36
CA SER A 36 -7.46 15.95 24.64
C SER A 36 -6.60 15.93 23.36
N LEU A 37 -5.38 16.51 23.46
CA LEU A 37 -4.42 16.43 22.36
C LEU A 37 -3.95 14.98 22.08
N ASP A 38 -3.98 14.12 23.09
CA ASP A 38 -3.57 12.74 22.93
C ASP A 38 -4.63 11.93 22.15
N ALA A 39 -5.92 12.21 22.36
CA ALA A 39 -6.99 11.67 21.55
C ALA A 39 -6.85 12.11 20.07
N ILE A 40 -6.49 13.37 19.84
CA ILE A 40 -6.26 13.92 18.49
C ILE A 40 -5.03 13.27 17.83
N ARG A 41 -3.96 13.04 18.60
CA ARG A 41 -2.76 12.34 18.09
C ARG A 41 -3.05 10.93 17.65
N GLY A 42 -3.95 10.25 18.35
CA GLY A 42 -4.34 8.88 18.02
C GLY A 42 -5.12 8.74 16.72
N ASP A 43 -5.74 9.82 16.23
CA ASP A 43 -6.55 9.79 15.02
C ASP A 43 -6.45 11.11 14.20
N GLY A 44 -5.25 11.42 13.78
CA GLY A 44 -4.95 12.62 12.99
C GLY A 44 -5.68 12.67 11.65
N LYS A 45 -6.05 11.50 11.08
CA LYS A 45 -6.77 11.42 9.80
C LYS A 45 -8.14 12.10 9.86
N VAL A 46 -8.84 11.99 10.96
CA VAL A 46 -10.13 12.69 11.16
C VAL A 46 -9.94 14.21 11.06
N TRP A 47 -8.86 14.72 11.63
CA TRP A 47 -8.57 16.16 11.61
C TRP A 47 -8.11 16.66 10.25
N GLN A 48 -7.49 15.83 9.42
CA GLN A 48 -7.25 16.14 7.99
C GLN A 48 -8.56 16.31 7.24
N LEU A 49 -9.53 15.41 7.45
CA LEU A 49 -10.86 15.54 6.85
C LEU A 49 -11.61 16.78 7.35
N VAL A 50 -11.51 17.13 8.64
CA VAL A 50 -12.09 18.37 9.19
C VAL A 50 -11.49 19.59 8.52
N GLU A 51 -10.16 19.63 8.34
CA GLU A 51 -9.47 20.70 7.64
C GLU A 51 -9.98 20.85 6.20
N GLU A 52 -9.99 19.76 5.44
CA GLU A 52 -10.47 19.72 4.06
C GLU A 52 -11.90 20.23 3.93
N GLN A 53 -12.83 19.74 4.74
CA GLN A 53 -14.24 20.16 4.70
C GLN A 53 -14.44 21.64 5.07
N LEU A 54 -13.65 22.13 6.01
CA LEU A 54 -13.63 23.55 6.34
C LEU A 54 -13.07 24.41 5.19
N GLU A 55 -11.99 23.99 4.55
CA GLU A 55 -11.38 24.70 3.42
C GLU A 55 -12.33 24.78 2.24
N LEU A 56 -12.93 23.65 1.85
CA LEU A 56 -13.93 23.56 0.78
C LEU A 56 -15.22 24.37 1.10
N GLY A 57 -15.45 24.72 2.35
CA GLY A 57 -16.64 25.44 2.78
C GLY A 57 -17.91 24.58 2.79
N GLU A 58 -17.73 23.26 2.86
CA GLU A 58 -18.85 22.31 2.97
C GLU A 58 -19.34 22.19 4.41
N MET A 59 -18.48 22.49 5.39
CA MET A 59 -18.80 22.50 6.83
C MET A 59 -18.51 23.86 7.47
N PRO A 60 -19.40 24.35 8.37
CA PRO A 60 -20.76 23.87 8.64
C PRO A 60 -21.69 24.01 7.43
N PRO A 61 -22.74 23.16 7.30
CA PRO A 61 -23.70 23.26 6.21
C PRO A 61 -24.33 24.65 6.13
N LYS A 62 -24.63 25.16 4.92
CA LYS A 62 -25.12 26.54 4.67
C LYS A 62 -26.36 26.95 5.48
N LYS A 63 -27.16 25.97 5.95
CA LYS A 63 -28.38 26.22 6.75
C LYS A 63 -28.09 26.29 8.26
N LYS A 64 -26.88 26.01 8.71
CA LYS A 64 -26.44 26.04 10.10
C LYS A 64 -25.65 27.32 10.39
N PRO A 65 -25.47 27.70 11.66
CA PRO A 65 -24.64 28.85 12.03
C PRO A 65 -23.24 28.73 11.44
N GLN A 66 -22.74 29.79 10.82
CA GLN A 66 -21.44 29.81 10.16
C GLN A 66 -20.36 30.38 11.08
N LEU A 67 -19.13 29.86 10.93
CA LEU A 67 -17.97 30.48 11.58
C LEU A 67 -17.68 31.86 10.99
N SER A 68 -17.26 32.81 11.84
CA SER A 68 -16.66 34.04 11.31
C SER A 68 -15.33 33.71 10.61
N VAL A 69 -14.88 34.63 9.75
CA VAL A 69 -13.60 34.48 9.04
C VAL A 69 -12.46 34.26 10.03
N GLU A 70 -12.45 35.01 11.13
CA GLU A 70 -11.42 34.93 12.16
C GLU A 70 -11.47 33.56 12.89
N ALA A 71 -12.69 33.10 13.23
CA ALA A 71 -12.87 31.81 13.90
C ALA A 71 -12.44 30.62 12.99
N LYS A 72 -12.80 30.67 11.70
CA LYS A 72 -12.39 29.70 10.70
C LYS A 72 -10.88 29.69 10.53
N THR A 73 -10.26 30.85 10.34
CA THR A 73 -8.80 30.97 10.18
C THR A 73 -8.07 30.45 11.42
N LYS A 74 -8.58 30.76 12.61
CA LYS A 74 -8.00 30.28 13.88
C LYS A 74 -8.08 28.76 13.98
N LEU A 75 -9.22 28.17 13.65
CA LEU A 75 -9.43 26.72 13.71
C LEU A 75 -8.51 26.01 12.71
N LEU A 76 -8.46 26.44 11.47
CA LEU A 76 -7.59 25.88 10.43
C LEU A 76 -6.10 25.98 10.80
N ALA A 77 -5.65 27.17 11.24
CA ALA A 77 -4.26 27.34 11.67
C ALA A 77 -3.88 26.43 12.85
N TRP A 78 -4.83 26.21 13.76
CA TRP A 78 -4.61 25.30 14.88
C TRP A 78 -4.55 23.83 14.42
N VAL A 79 -5.45 23.40 13.51
CA VAL A 79 -5.45 22.03 12.95
C VAL A 79 -4.14 21.79 12.21
N ASP A 80 -3.75 22.62 11.23
CA ASP A 80 -2.48 22.52 10.50
C ASP A 80 -1.28 22.42 11.44
N SER A 81 -1.18 23.34 12.41
CA SER A 81 -0.09 23.33 13.37
C SER A 81 -0.06 22.05 14.23
N THR A 82 -1.22 21.49 14.55
CA THR A 82 -1.33 20.28 15.37
C THR A 82 -0.94 19.05 14.54
N LEU A 83 -1.46 18.93 13.33
CA LEU A 83 -1.11 17.84 12.40
C LEU A 83 0.37 17.84 12.05
N ARG A 84 0.94 19.02 11.80
CA ARG A 84 2.38 19.16 11.55
C ARG A 84 3.22 18.67 12.73
N LYS A 85 2.88 19.04 13.96
CA LYS A 85 3.58 18.56 15.16
C LYS A 85 3.44 17.06 15.37
N ILE A 86 2.29 16.48 15.02
CA ILE A 86 2.09 15.02 15.03
C ILE A 86 3.00 14.37 13.99
N GLY A 87 3.06 14.90 12.77
CA GLY A 87 3.95 14.41 11.72
C GLY A 87 5.44 14.52 12.10
N GLU A 88 5.86 15.64 12.65
CA GLU A 88 7.23 15.85 13.13
C GLU A 88 7.61 14.87 14.27
N ALA A 89 6.69 14.63 15.21
CA ALA A 89 6.90 13.70 16.30
C ALA A 89 7.01 12.23 15.84
N ASN A 90 6.37 11.88 14.76
CA ASN A 90 6.40 10.55 14.15
C ASN A 90 7.39 10.44 12.98
N ALA A 91 8.15 11.51 12.69
CA ALA A 91 9.10 11.51 11.59
C ALA A 91 10.16 10.41 11.75
N GLY A 92 10.29 9.56 10.74
CA GLY A 92 11.22 8.42 10.77
C GLY A 92 10.63 7.13 11.37
N ASP A 93 9.43 7.17 11.93
CA ASP A 93 8.70 5.96 12.32
C ASP A 93 7.72 5.57 11.21
N PRO A 94 7.93 4.43 10.51
CA PRO A 94 7.02 3.97 9.46
C PRO A 94 5.68 3.45 10.02
N GLY A 95 5.50 3.45 11.33
CA GLY A 95 4.36 2.83 12.00
C GLY A 95 4.40 1.29 11.94
N PRO A 96 3.30 0.62 12.27
CA PRO A 96 3.23 -0.84 12.25
C PRO A 96 3.48 -1.39 10.85
N VAL A 97 4.56 -2.16 10.68
CA VAL A 97 4.86 -2.83 9.42
C VAL A 97 4.05 -4.12 9.33
N VAL A 98 3.13 -4.17 8.38
CA VAL A 98 2.35 -5.38 8.11
C VAL A 98 3.17 -6.32 7.23
N VAL A 99 3.33 -7.57 7.67
CA VAL A 99 3.93 -8.61 6.84
C VAL A 99 3.03 -8.87 5.63
N ARG A 100 3.56 -8.71 4.44
CA ARG A 100 2.85 -8.92 3.18
C ARG A 100 3.47 -10.03 2.35
N ARG A 101 2.68 -10.65 1.49
CA ARG A 101 3.22 -11.47 0.40
C ARG A 101 3.83 -10.57 -0.70
N LEU A 102 4.57 -11.15 -1.60
CA LEU A 102 4.93 -10.48 -2.85
C LEU A 102 3.66 -10.22 -3.67
N SER A 103 3.60 -9.11 -4.38
CA SER A 103 2.61 -8.91 -5.43
C SER A 103 2.82 -9.91 -6.56
N ASN A 104 1.82 -10.09 -7.42
CA ASN A 104 1.93 -11.03 -8.54
C ASN A 104 3.10 -10.68 -9.47
N ALA A 105 3.33 -9.40 -9.70
CA ALA A 105 4.45 -8.91 -10.48
C ALA A 105 5.80 -9.19 -9.79
N GLU A 106 5.93 -8.83 -8.51
CA GLU A 106 7.14 -9.08 -7.72
C GLU A 106 7.48 -10.58 -7.67
N TYR A 107 6.47 -11.44 -7.48
CA TYR A 107 6.65 -12.89 -7.48
C TYR A 107 7.15 -13.39 -8.83
N THR A 108 6.54 -12.94 -9.93
CA THR A 108 6.95 -13.31 -11.29
C THR A 108 8.38 -12.87 -11.59
N TYR A 109 8.72 -11.61 -11.30
CA TYR A 109 10.09 -11.12 -11.52
C TYR A 109 11.11 -11.85 -10.66
N SER A 110 10.82 -12.08 -9.38
CA SER A 110 11.73 -12.82 -8.49
C SER A 110 12.03 -14.24 -9.00
N LEU A 111 11.04 -14.93 -9.55
CA LEU A 111 11.26 -16.26 -10.11
C LEU A 111 11.99 -16.23 -11.45
N ARG A 112 11.76 -15.26 -12.30
CA ARG A 112 12.55 -15.04 -13.52
C ARG A 112 14.02 -14.78 -13.21
N ASP A 113 14.28 -13.89 -12.27
CA ASP A 113 15.64 -13.55 -11.83
C ASP A 113 16.33 -14.77 -11.20
N LEU A 114 15.63 -15.51 -10.35
CA LEU A 114 16.16 -16.71 -9.69
C LEU A 114 16.48 -17.84 -10.67
N THR A 115 15.66 -18.03 -11.69
CA THR A 115 15.77 -19.14 -12.63
C THR A 115 16.53 -18.80 -13.91
N GLY A 116 16.63 -17.50 -14.26
CA GLY A 116 17.14 -17.04 -15.55
C GLY A 116 16.19 -17.32 -16.72
N VAL A 117 14.93 -17.69 -16.46
CA VAL A 117 13.95 -18.06 -17.48
C VAL A 117 12.91 -16.94 -17.63
N GLU A 118 13.13 -16.06 -18.58
CA GLU A 118 12.30 -14.88 -18.88
C GLU A 118 10.85 -15.23 -19.26
N SER A 119 10.62 -16.42 -19.83
CA SER A 119 9.30 -16.84 -20.31
C SER A 119 8.36 -17.34 -19.21
N LEU A 120 8.83 -17.51 -17.98
CA LEU A 120 8.00 -17.97 -16.87
C LEU A 120 6.93 -16.93 -16.52
N ASP A 121 5.69 -17.40 -16.35
CA ASP A 121 4.58 -16.63 -15.82
C ASP A 121 3.88 -17.38 -14.67
N PRO A 122 4.55 -17.50 -13.51
CA PRO A 122 4.08 -18.32 -12.41
C PRO A 122 2.83 -17.78 -11.73
N ALA A 123 2.54 -16.48 -11.89
CA ALA A 123 1.38 -15.84 -11.28
C ALA A 123 0.15 -15.82 -12.21
N HIS A 124 0.18 -16.39 -13.40
CA HIS A 124 -0.89 -16.32 -14.39
C HIS A 124 -2.28 -16.80 -13.91
N GLN A 125 -2.31 -17.69 -12.91
CA GLN A 125 -3.55 -18.17 -12.28
C GLN A 125 -3.90 -17.48 -10.97
N PHE A 126 -3.09 -16.51 -10.53
CA PHE A 126 -3.36 -15.81 -9.29
C PHE A 126 -4.52 -14.80 -9.49
N PRO A 127 -5.31 -14.54 -8.44
CA PRO A 127 -6.26 -13.43 -8.50
C PRO A 127 -5.49 -12.12 -8.66
N VAL A 128 -6.13 -11.13 -9.25
CA VAL A 128 -5.57 -9.79 -9.37
C VAL A 128 -5.28 -9.24 -7.97
N ASP A 129 -4.14 -8.58 -7.81
CA ASP A 129 -3.80 -7.92 -6.56
C ASP A 129 -4.80 -6.81 -6.25
N GLY A 130 -5.35 -6.86 -5.03
CA GLY A 130 -6.27 -5.82 -4.55
C GLY A 130 -5.53 -4.50 -4.36
N ALA A 131 -6.23 -3.40 -4.56
CA ALA A 131 -5.78 -2.08 -4.14
C ALA A 131 -6.22 -1.78 -2.71
N ALA A 132 -5.38 -1.11 -1.93
CA ALA A 132 -5.72 -0.60 -0.61
C ALA A 132 -5.58 0.94 -0.59
N GLY A 133 -6.58 1.60 -0.04
CA GLY A 133 -6.57 3.06 0.11
C GLY A 133 -6.45 3.77 -1.24
N GLU A 134 -5.40 4.54 -1.41
CA GLU A 134 -5.12 5.41 -2.58
C GLU A 134 -4.85 4.67 -3.92
N GLY A 135 -5.27 3.41 -4.05
CA GLY A 135 -5.11 2.63 -5.29
C GLY A 135 -3.77 1.89 -5.42
N PHE A 136 -2.93 1.90 -4.40
CA PHE A 136 -1.67 1.17 -4.41
C PHE A 136 -1.88 -0.34 -4.25
N THR A 137 -1.36 -1.12 -5.20
CA THR A 137 -1.47 -2.59 -5.20
C THR A 137 -0.37 -3.30 -4.40
N ASN A 138 0.61 -2.55 -3.89
CA ASN A 138 1.72 -3.07 -3.08
C ASN A 138 1.54 -2.82 -1.57
N ALA A 139 0.39 -2.33 -1.14
CA ALA A 139 0.11 -2.08 0.26
C ALA A 139 -0.04 -3.38 1.05
N GLY A 140 0.57 -3.46 2.23
CA GLY A 140 0.56 -4.66 3.06
C GLY A 140 -0.84 -5.15 3.43
N ALA A 141 -1.77 -4.21 3.68
CA ALA A 141 -3.16 -4.53 3.99
C ALA A 141 -3.92 -5.21 2.84
N ALA A 142 -3.53 -4.94 1.56
CA ALA A 142 -4.14 -5.55 0.38
C ALA A 142 -3.49 -6.90 0.01
N LEU A 143 -2.23 -7.12 0.37
CA LEU A 143 -1.45 -8.28 -0.02
C LEU A 143 -1.48 -9.38 1.05
N VAL A 144 -2.67 -9.82 1.41
CA VAL A 144 -2.87 -10.93 2.36
C VAL A 144 -2.81 -12.29 1.65
N MET A 145 -2.45 -13.34 2.40
CA MET A 145 -2.42 -14.71 1.91
C MET A 145 -3.69 -15.43 2.33
N SER A 146 -4.56 -15.75 1.39
CA SER A 146 -5.71 -16.63 1.63
C SER A 146 -5.34 -18.10 1.44
N PRO A 147 -6.06 -19.06 2.05
CA PRO A 147 -5.83 -20.49 1.83
C PRO A 147 -5.91 -20.91 0.35
N SER A 148 -6.84 -20.34 -0.39
CA SER A 148 -6.99 -20.61 -1.83
C SER A 148 -5.79 -20.05 -2.64
N LEU A 149 -5.28 -18.90 -2.29
CA LEU A 149 -4.09 -18.33 -2.91
C LEU A 149 -2.85 -19.17 -2.57
N PHE A 150 -2.72 -19.63 -1.32
CA PHE A 150 -1.63 -20.51 -0.92
C PHE A 150 -1.57 -21.78 -1.77
N THR A 151 -2.74 -22.39 -2.07
CA THR A 151 -2.80 -23.55 -2.99
C THR A 151 -2.27 -23.18 -4.38
N LYS A 152 -2.61 -22.02 -4.90
CA LYS A 152 -2.09 -21.52 -6.18
C LYS A 152 -0.57 -21.31 -6.18
N TYR A 153 -0.01 -20.84 -5.07
CA TYR A 153 1.45 -20.76 -4.90
C TYR A 153 2.11 -22.14 -4.98
N LEU A 154 1.51 -23.17 -4.35
CA LEU A 154 2.01 -24.57 -4.45
C LEU A 154 1.94 -25.10 -5.87
N ASP A 155 0.89 -24.80 -6.60
CA ASP A 155 0.74 -25.23 -7.99
C ASP A 155 1.72 -24.47 -8.91
N ALA A 156 1.89 -23.18 -8.73
CA ALA A 156 2.91 -22.39 -9.42
C ALA A 156 4.33 -22.93 -9.16
N ALA A 157 4.64 -23.29 -7.91
CA ALA A 157 5.93 -23.89 -7.57
C ALA A 157 6.16 -25.23 -8.30
N LYS A 158 5.12 -26.07 -8.44
CA LYS A 158 5.21 -27.31 -9.22
C LYS A 158 5.45 -27.03 -10.70
N GLU A 159 4.78 -26.01 -11.28
CA GLU A 159 5.01 -25.61 -12.67
C GLU A 159 6.44 -25.12 -12.88
N VAL A 160 6.95 -24.26 -12.02
CA VAL A 160 8.34 -23.78 -12.09
C VAL A 160 9.34 -24.95 -11.94
N ALA A 161 9.06 -25.91 -11.05
CA ALA A 161 9.92 -27.07 -10.84
C ALA A 161 10.03 -27.97 -12.08
N LYS A 162 9.05 -27.98 -12.99
CA LYS A 162 9.15 -28.71 -14.26
C LYS A 162 10.27 -28.19 -15.19
N HIS A 163 10.66 -26.95 -15.00
CA HIS A 163 11.75 -26.31 -15.74
C HIS A 163 13.13 -26.62 -15.14
N ALA A 164 13.18 -27.21 -13.95
CA ALA A 164 14.43 -27.55 -13.28
C ALA A 164 15.14 -28.74 -13.96
N VAL A 165 16.44 -28.59 -14.16
CA VAL A 165 17.31 -29.62 -14.72
C VAL A 165 18.45 -29.89 -13.76
N PHE A 166 18.59 -31.13 -13.33
CA PHE A 166 19.70 -31.56 -12.48
C PHE A 166 20.95 -31.77 -13.33
N LEU A 167 21.99 -31.04 -12.98
CA LEU A 167 23.33 -31.16 -13.57
C LEU A 167 24.29 -31.73 -12.53
N PRO A 168 25.47 -32.29 -12.94
CA PRO A 168 26.46 -32.79 -12.01
C PRO A 168 26.96 -31.76 -10.99
N ASP A 169 26.94 -30.49 -11.34
CA ASP A 169 27.40 -29.35 -10.56
C ASP A 169 26.27 -28.53 -9.92
N GLY A 170 24.99 -28.95 -10.04
CA GLY A 170 23.88 -28.27 -9.40
C GLY A 170 22.56 -28.36 -10.15
N ILE A 171 21.73 -27.33 -9.95
CA ILE A 171 20.43 -27.19 -10.60
C ILE A 171 20.48 -26.03 -11.57
N ALA A 172 20.05 -26.25 -12.81
CA ALA A 172 19.80 -25.24 -13.81
C ALA A 172 18.31 -25.22 -14.13
N PHE A 173 17.84 -24.13 -14.78
CA PHE A 173 16.49 -24.04 -15.30
C PHE A 173 16.54 -23.84 -16.82
N SER A 174 15.54 -24.39 -17.53
CA SER A 174 15.39 -24.25 -18.98
C SER A 174 14.07 -23.56 -19.28
N GLY A 175 14.00 -22.78 -20.34
CA GLY A 175 12.76 -22.21 -20.87
C GLY A 175 11.75 -23.26 -21.29
N LYS A 176 12.18 -24.53 -21.40
CA LYS A 176 11.38 -25.68 -21.79
C LYS A 176 11.41 -26.73 -20.70
N THR A 177 10.49 -27.68 -20.79
CA THR A 177 10.26 -28.67 -19.72
C THR A 177 10.80 -30.07 -20.04
N THR A 178 11.45 -30.32 -21.19
CA THR A 178 12.00 -31.59 -21.52
C THR A 178 13.52 -31.59 -21.52
N ARG A 179 14.12 -32.75 -21.15
CA ARG A 179 15.59 -32.93 -21.15
C ARG A 179 16.19 -32.74 -22.56
N ARG A 180 15.46 -33.12 -23.60
CA ARG A 180 15.89 -32.97 -24.99
C ARG A 180 16.00 -31.48 -25.33
N ASP A 181 15.01 -30.69 -24.93
CA ASP A 181 14.99 -29.24 -25.20
C ASP A 181 16.18 -28.53 -24.57
N LEU A 182 16.57 -28.90 -23.34
CA LEU A 182 17.79 -28.36 -22.71
C LEU A 182 19.05 -28.72 -23.52
N THR A 183 19.15 -29.92 -24.01
CA THR A 183 20.28 -30.35 -24.84
C THR A 183 20.36 -29.53 -26.13
N ASP A 184 19.22 -29.33 -26.80
CA ASP A 184 19.15 -28.55 -28.02
C ASP A 184 19.50 -27.06 -27.76
N GLU A 185 19.06 -26.49 -26.65
CA GLU A 185 19.42 -25.11 -26.22
C GLU A 185 20.95 -24.99 -26.02
N LYS A 186 21.57 -25.94 -25.34
CA LYS A 186 23.04 -25.96 -25.12
C LYS A 186 23.81 -26.12 -26.42
N LEU A 187 23.35 -26.99 -27.32
CA LEU A 187 23.93 -27.14 -28.63
C LEU A 187 23.79 -25.89 -29.50
N ALA A 188 22.65 -25.27 -29.46
CA ALA A 188 22.41 -24.01 -30.16
C ALA A 188 23.36 -22.88 -29.62
N ALA A 189 23.49 -22.76 -28.32
CA ALA A 189 24.41 -21.81 -27.70
C ALA A 189 25.89 -22.05 -28.08
N ILE A 190 26.31 -23.30 -28.10
CA ILE A 190 27.67 -23.68 -28.55
C ILE A 190 27.87 -23.32 -30.02
N ARG A 191 26.92 -23.67 -30.91
CA ARG A 191 26.97 -23.30 -32.33
C ARG A 191 27.03 -21.78 -32.53
N ALA A 192 26.21 -21.03 -31.81
CA ALA A 192 26.23 -19.59 -31.88
C ALA A 192 27.54 -18.96 -31.42
N PHE A 193 28.16 -19.55 -30.39
CA PHE A 193 29.48 -19.14 -29.93
C PHE A 193 30.54 -19.33 -31.03
N TYR A 194 30.64 -20.52 -31.62
CA TYR A 194 31.63 -20.80 -32.66
C TYR A 194 31.36 -20.04 -33.96
N ALA A 195 30.08 -19.75 -34.31
CA ALA A 195 29.75 -18.97 -35.48
C ALA A 195 30.36 -17.54 -35.46
N ARG A 196 30.61 -16.97 -34.28
CA ARG A 196 31.27 -15.68 -34.15
C ARG A 196 32.71 -15.67 -34.64
N PHE A 197 33.36 -16.83 -34.63
CA PHE A 197 34.78 -16.99 -34.99
C PHE A 197 34.97 -17.64 -36.37
N SER A 198 33.96 -18.29 -36.93
CA SER A 198 34.05 -18.97 -38.23
C SER A 198 33.76 -18.06 -39.44
N ASN A 199 33.23 -16.86 -39.21
CA ASN A 199 32.97 -15.87 -40.27
C ASN A 199 34.08 -14.79 -40.38
N ALA A 200 35.24 -15.05 -39.80
CA ALA A 200 36.40 -14.12 -39.84
C ALA A 200 37.48 -14.61 -40.86
N GLY A 201 37.02 -15.19 -41.98
CA GLY A 201 37.85 -15.59 -43.10
C GLY A 201 37.37 -15.04 -44.43
#